data_2c67ecc948f75dc08f8f326c4a31b851
#
_entry.id   2c67ecc948f75dc08f8f326c4a31b851
#
_cell.length_a   1.000
_cell.length_b   1.000
_cell.length_c   1.000
_cell.angle_alpha   90.00
_cell.angle_beta   90.00
_cell.angle_gamma   90.00
#
_symmetry.space_group_name_H-M   'P 1'
#
loop_
_entity.id
_entity.type
_entity.pdbx_description
1 polymer ?
#
loop_
_entity_poly.entity_id
_entity_poly.type
_entity_poly.pdbx_seq_one_letter_code
_entity_poly.pdbx_strand_id
1 'polypeptide(L)'
;TVTYVYEKADGAPVTVKYVDADGNDLAPSVTHNGNIDAPYQTSAKSLSGWTVKTTPNNATGVFTNSKQTVTYVYEKADGAPVTVKYVDADGNELATSDTLNGKIDAPHQTTANSLSDWTVKTTPNNATGVFTNSKQTVTYVYEKADGAPVTVKYVDXDGNELATSDTLNGKIDAPYQTTAKXLSGWTVKTTPNNATGVFTNSKQTVTYVYEKADGAPVTVKYVDADGNELATSDTLNGKIDAPYQTTAKSLSGWTVKTTPNNATGVFTNSKQTVTYVYEKADGAPVTVKYVDGDGNELATSDTLNGKIDAPYQTTAKSLSGWTVKTTPNNATGVFTNSKQTVTYVYEKADGAPVTVKYVDADGNELATSDTLNGKIDAPYQTTAESLSGWTVKTTPNNATGVFTNSKQTVTYVYEKADGAPVTVKYVDADGNELATPDTLIVNTADAADATPKRLSGWTVNTTPNNATGVFTNSKQT
;
A
#
# COMPACT_ATOMS: atom_id res chain seq x y z
N THR A 1 -70.64 -80.97 112.42
CA THR A 1 -70.56 -79.82 111.53
C THR A 1 -69.89 -80.25 110.20
N VAL A 2 -70.62 -80.01 109.14
CA VAL A 2 -69.98 -80.24 107.72
C VAL A 2 -69.64 -78.91 107.23
N THR A 3 -68.39 -78.77 106.71
CA THR A 3 -67.84 -77.50 106.17
C THR A 3 -67.53 -77.71 104.69
N TYR A 4 -68.09 -76.89 103.83
CA TYR A 4 -67.77 -76.87 102.44
C TYR A 4 -66.84 -75.72 102.29
N VAL A 5 -65.70 -76.03 101.67
CA VAL A 5 -64.71 -75.03 101.34
C VAL A 5 -64.87 -74.77 99.88
N TYR A 6 -65.03 -73.54 99.48
CA TYR A 6 -65.19 -73.11 98.09
C TYR A 6 -63.97 -72.34 97.66
N GLU A 7 -63.58 -72.47 96.42
CA GLU A 7 -62.58 -71.66 95.86
C GLU A 7 -63.16 -70.90 94.64
N LYS A 8 -62.52 -69.84 94.25
CA LYS A 8 -63.00 -69.07 93.10
C LYS A 8 -63.02 -69.98 91.90
N ALA A 9 -64.05 -69.97 91.17
CA ALA A 9 -64.09 -70.71 89.86
C ALA A 9 -63.23 -70.07 88.80
N ASP A 10 -62.84 -70.87 87.83
CA ASP A 10 -62.11 -70.35 86.71
C ASP A 10 -62.89 -69.28 85.97
N GLY A 11 -62.31 -68.19 85.71
CA GLY A 11 -62.94 -67.15 84.90
C GLY A 11 -62.83 -67.47 83.39
N ALA A 12 -63.68 -66.82 82.67
CA ALA A 12 -63.60 -66.97 81.20
C ALA A 12 -62.24 -66.38 80.71
N PRO A 13 -61.66 -67.00 79.73
CA PRO A 13 -60.32 -66.52 79.24
C PRO A 13 -60.35 -65.09 78.70
N VAL A 14 -59.23 -64.37 78.90
CA VAL A 14 -59.01 -63.07 78.32
C VAL A 14 -58.11 -63.27 77.09
N THR A 15 -58.66 -62.94 75.96
CA THR A 15 -57.85 -63.03 74.70
C THR A 15 -57.25 -61.71 74.39
N VAL A 16 -55.92 -61.68 74.13
CA VAL A 16 -55.21 -60.45 73.77
C VAL A 16 -54.91 -60.51 72.26
N LYS A 17 -55.39 -59.52 71.54
CA LYS A 17 -55.19 -59.43 70.10
C LYS A 17 -54.25 -58.30 69.78
N TYR A 18 -53.47 -58.49 68.71
CA TYR A 18 -52.50 -57.48 68.21
C TYR A 18 -52.87 -57.26 66.75
N VAL A 19 -53.58 -56.16 66.48
CA VAL A 19 -54.12 -55.92 65.16
C VAL A 19 -53.73 -54.58 64.61
N ASP A 20 -53.85 -54.40 63.31
CA ASP A 20 -53.65 -53.09 62.64
C ASP A 20 -54.99 -52.33 62.75
N ALA A 21 -55.01 -51.12 62.20
CA ALA A 21 -56.22 -50.28 62.28
C ALA A 21 -57.40 -50.85 61.53
N ASP A 22 -57.14 -51.76 60.59
CA ASP A 22 -58.19 -52.40 59.82
C ASP A 22 -58.64 -53.72 60.48
N GLY A 23 -58.01 -54.09 61.57
CA GLY A 23 -58.41 -55.30 62.31
C GLY A 23 -57.67 -56.56 61.89
N ASN A 24 -56.68 -56.46 61.02
CA ASN A 24 -55.93 -57.63 60.57
C ASN A 24 -54.94 -58.02 61.65
N ASP A 25 -54.82 -59.31 61.92
CA ASP A 25 -53.93 -59.82 62.98
C ASP A 25 -52.48 -59.61 62.55
N LEU A 26 -51.71 -59.00 63.42
CA LEU A 26 -50.26 -58.73 63.18
C LEU A 26 -49.39 -59.76 63.91
N ALA A 27 -49.99 -60.45 64.90
CA ALA A 27 -49.31 -61.49 65.66
C ALA A 27 -50.35 -62.41 66.24
N PRO A 28 -49.98 -63.65 66.54
CA PRO A 28 -50.93 -64.57 67.17
C PRO A 28 -51.43 -63.98 68.45
N SER A 29 -52.74 -64.17 68.74
CA SER A 29 -53.34 -63.73 69.97
C SER A 29 -52.78 -64.56 71.13
N VAL A 30 -52.90 -64.01 72.35
CA VAL A 30 -52.41 -64.67 73.54
C VAL A 30 -53.64 -64.79 74.48
N THR A 31 -53.78 -65.95 75.11
CA THR A 31 -54.87 -66.16 76.03
C THR A 31 -54.34 -66.18 77.45
N HIS A 32 -55.01 -65.46 78.34
CA HIS A 32 -54.69 -65.48 79.76
C HIS A 32 -55.85 -66.16 80.44
N ASN A 33 -55.54 -67.00 81.44
CA ASN A 33 -56.51 -67.71 82.23
C ASN A 33 -56.27 -67.37 83.67
N GLY A 34 -57.34 -67.35 84.46
CA GLY A 34 -57.27 -67.09 85.92
C GLY A 34 -58.62 -67.24 86.52
N ASN A 35 -58.70 -67.24 87.84
CA ASN A 35 -59.94 -67.39 88.54
C ASN A 35 -60.73 -66.07 88.54
N ILE A 36 -62.06 -66.21 88.68
CA ILE A 36 -62.91 -65.03 88.75
C ILE A 36 -62.36 -64.05 89.79
N ASP A 37 -62.38 -62.76 89.44
CA ASP A 37 -61.88 -61.64 90.27
C ASP A 37 -60.38 -61.60 90.45
N ALA A 38 -59.61 -62.58 89.92
CA ALA A 38 -58.17 -62.45 89.94
C ALA A 38 -57.77 -61.37 88.90
N PRO A 39 -56.77 -60.56 89.22
CA PRO A 39 -56.39 -59.52 88.31
C PRO A 39 -55.62 -60.08 87.08
N TYR A 40 -55.74 -59.46 85.96
CA TYR A 40 -54.89 -59.74 84.82
C TYR A 40 -54.29 -58.41 84.35
N GLN A 41 -53.10 -58.54 83.76
CA GLN A 41 -52.41 -57.38 83.12
C GLN A 41 -51.85 -57.88 81.84
N THR A 42 -52.10 -57.14 80.77
CA THR A 42 -51.58 -57.46 79.46
C THR A 42 -50.65 -56.37 79.05
N SER A 43 -49.84 -56.63 78.05
CA SER A 43 -48.91 -55.63 77.51
C SER A 43 -48.90 -55.77 76.01
N ALA A 44 -48.59 -54.67 75.40
CA ALA A 44 -48.40 -54.63 73.92
C ALA A 44 -47.20 -55.49 73.59
N LYS A 45 -47.27 -56.14 72.47
CA LYS A 45 -46.15 -56.90 71.94
C LYS A 45 -45.29 -55.99 71.08
N SER A 46 -43.97 -56.14 71.13
CA SER A 46 -43.05 -55.37 70.25
C SER A 46 -43.09 -56.03 68.89
N LEU A 47 -43.62 -55.32 67.92
CA LEU A 47 -43.76 -55.83 66.55
C LEU A 47 -42.89 -54.96 65.60
N SER A 48 -42.00 -55.61 64.89
CA SER A 48 -41.08 -54.89 63.99
C SER A 48 -41.92 -54.12 62.93
N GLY A 49 -41.64 -52.81 62.78
CA GLY A 49 -42.37 -51.98 61.81
C GLY A 49 -43.70 -51.45 62.32
N TRP A 50 -44.06 -51.70 63.58
CA TRP A 50 -45.34 -51.23 64.09
C TRP A 50 -45.16 -50.57 65.47
N THR A 51 -46.01 -49.64 65.77
CA THR A 51 -46.04 -49.01 67.07
C THR A 51 -47.48 -49.07 67.56
N VAL A 52 -47.64 -49.15 68.87
CA VAL A 52 -48.98 -49.17 69.46
C VAL A 52 -49.62 -47.82 69.26
N LYS A 53 -50.77 -47.82 68.60
CA LYS A 53 -51.50 -46.59 68.39
C LYS A 53 -52.26 -46.16 69.56
N THR A 54 -52.93 -47.20 70.26
CA THR A 54 -53.73 -46.92 71.44
C THR A 54 -53.63 -48.11 72.38
N THR A 55 -53.32 -47.84 73.60
CA THR A 55 -53.39 -48.87 74.65
C THR A 55 -54.82 -49.02 75.04
N PRO A 56 -55.37 -50.26 75.01
CA PRO A 56 -56.78 -50.46 75.32
C PRO A 56 -57.05 -50.18 76.78
N ASN A 57 -58.25 -49.64 77.06
CA ASN A 57 -58.65 -49.30 78.46
C ASN A 57 -58.70 -50.51 79.36
N ASN A 58 -58.95 -51.68 78.77
CA ASN A 58 -59.01 -52.91 79.49
C ASN A 58 -57.76 -53.74 79.46
N ALA A 59 -56.63 -53.04 79.34
CA ALA A 59 -55.31 -53.72 79.33
C ALA A 59 -55.08 -54.40 80.66
N THR A 60 -55.68 -53.86 81.67
CA THR A 60 -55.69 -54.51 83.01
C THR A 60 -57.16 -54.65 83.45
N GLY A 61 -57.45 -55.65 84.29
CA GLY A 61 -58.80 -55.90 84.76
C GLY A 61 -58.80 -57.09 85.62
N VAL A 62 -60.00 -57.71 85.81
CA VAL A 62 -60.15 -58.95 86.56
C VAL A 62 -60.86 -59.94 85.64
N PHE A 63 -60.58 -61.22 85.85
CA PHE A 63 -61.31 -62.25 85.14
C PHE A 63 -62.77 -62.29 85.64
N THR A 64 -63.66 -62.50 84.68
CA THR A 64 -65.11 -62.60 85.00
C THR A 64 -65.61 -63.89 84.41
N ASN A 65 -66.87 -64.13 84.49
CA ASN A 65 -67.44 -65.34 83.89
C ASN A 65 -67.79 -65.07 82.38
N SER A 66 -67.48 -63.88 81.81
CA SER A 66 -67.70 -63.57 80.41
C SER A 66 -66.38 -63.41 79.71
N LYS A 67 -66.30 -63.93 78.50
CA LYS A 67 -65.06 -63.78 77.65
C LYS A 67 -64.78 -62.32 77.49
N GLN A 68 -63.51 -61.97 77.64
CA GLN A 68 -63.04 -60.61 77.43
C GLN A 68 -62.00 -60.64 76.38
N THR A 69 -61.94 -59.53 75.60
CA THR A 69 -60.87 -59.33 74.56
C THR A 69 -60.22 -58.05 74.85
N VAL A 70 -58.89 -58.07 74.88
CA VAL A 70 -58.01 -56.89 74.95
C VAL A 70 -57.37 -56.74 73.60
N THR A 71 -57.63 -55.62 72.92
CA THR A 71 -57.10 -55.41 71.52
C THR A 71 -56.12 -54.25 71.49
N TYR A 72 -54.88 -54.57 71.25
CA TYR A 72 -53.87 -53.58 71.01
C TYR A 72 -53.92 -53.25 69.50
N VAL A 73 -54.15 -51.97 69.16
CA VAL A 73 -54.21 -51.53 67.77
C VAL A 73 -52.91 -50.88 67.51
N TYR A 74 -52.30 -51.27 66.39
CA TYR A 74 -51.02 -50.78 65.95
C TYR A 74 -51.15 -49.95 64.68
N GLU A 75 -50.23 -49.01 64.52
CA GLU A 75 -50.07 -48.32 63.23
C GLU A 75 -48.64 -48.53 62.76
N LYS A 76 -48.41 -48.35 61.47
CA LYS A 76 -47.05 -48.48 61.00
C LYS A 76 -46.15 -47.54 61.78
N ALA A 77 -44.96 -47.97 62.11
CA ALA A 77 -43.99 -47.16 62.82
C ALA A 77 -43.50 -46.09 61.92
N ASP A 78 -42.91 -45.02 62.45
CA ASP A 78 -42.25 -44.02 61.66
C ASP A 78 -41.06 -44.67 61.01
N GLY A 79 -40.94 -44.47 59.72
CA GLY A 79 -39.78 -44.95 58.96
C GLY A 79 -38.58 -44.06 59.20
N ALA A 80 -37.43 -44.59 58.89
CA ALA A 80 -36.21 -43.76 58.89
C ALA A 80 -36.35 -42.65 57.81
N PRO A 81 -35.90 -41.47 58.14
CA PRO A 81 -36.01 -40.37 57.16
C PRO A 81 -35.32 -40.67 55.82
N VAL A 82 -35.93 -40.14 54.73
CA VAL A 82 -35.32 -40.19 53.44
C VAL A 82 -34.65 -38.81 53.20
N THR A 83 -33.33 -38.79 53.00
CA THR A 83 -32.59 -37.56 52.75
C THR A 83 -32.46 -37.37 51.23
N VAL A 84 -32.83 -36.18 50.75
CA VAL A 84 -32.68 -35.86 49.29
C VAL A 84 -31.52 -34.91 49.13
N LYS A 85 -30.51 -35.31 48.37
CA LYS A 85 -29.31 -34.50 48.12
C LYS A 85 -29.29 -33.98 46.73
N TYR A 86 -28.74 -32.78 46.57
CA TYR A 86 -28.60 -32.08 45.27
C TYR A 86 -27.13 -31.76 45.10
N VAL A 87 -26.43 -32.52 44.27
CA VAL A 87 -24.96 -32.43 44.19
C VAL A 87 -24.49 -32.34 42.75
N ASP A 88 -23.25 -31.84 42.58
CA ASP A 88 -22.63 -31.88 41.26
C ASP A 88 -21.98 -33.26 41.05
N ALA A 89 -21.34 -33.44 39.93
CA ALA A 89 -20.72 -34.73 39.60
C ALA A 89 -19.58 -35.10 40.54
N ASP A 90 -19.04 -34.13 41.25
CA ASP A 90 -17.96 -34.37 42.19
C ASP A 90 -18.48 -34.56 43.59
N GLY A 91 -19.79 -34.49 43.80
CA GLY A 91 -20.41 -34.70 45.09
C GLY A 91 -20.55 -33.44 45.94
N ASN A 92 -20.22 -32.27 45.39
CA ASN A 92 -20.36 -31.01 46.14
C ASN A 92 -21.82 -30.64 46.21
N GLU A 93 -22.29 -30.23 47.39
CA GLU A 93 -23.68 -29.85 47.54
C GLU A 93 -23.96 -28.52 46.85
N LEU A 94 -25.03 -28.51 46.06
CA LEU A 94 -25.47 -27.34 45.32
C LEU A 94 -26.65 -26.66 46.00
N ALA A 95 -27.36 -27.41 46.88
CA ALA A 95 -28.49 -26.87 47.66
C ALA A 95 -28.62 -27.70 48.91
N THR A 96 -29.23 -27.12 49.93
CA THR A 96 -29.44 -27.83 51.19
C THR A 96 -30.29 -29.08 50.94
N SER A 97 -29.93 -30.17 51.62
CA SER A 97 -30.63 -31.42 51.49
C SER A 97 -32.04 -31.28 52.10
N ASP A 98 -32.99 -31.99 51.53
CA ASP A 98 -34.34 -32.08 52.09
C ASP A 98 -34.49 -33.40 52.86
N THR A 99 -35.43 -33.44 53.80
CA THR A 99 -35.72 -34.64 54.55
C THR A 99 -37.20 -34.92 54.44
N LEU A 100 -37.52 -36.14 54.02
CA LEU A 100 -38.89 -36.59 53.99
C LEU A 100 -39.09 -37.56 55.14
N ASN A 101 -40.26 -37.48 55.81
CA ASN A 101 -40.65 -38.38 56.94
C ASN A 101 -41.94 -39.01 56.56
N GLY A 102 -42.13 -40.31 57.02
CA GLY A 102 -43.35 -41.02 56.73
C GLY A 102 -43.34 -42.32 57.48
N LYS A 103 -44.49 -43.01 57.44
CA LYS A 103 -44.64 -44.30 58.08
C LYS A 103 -44.01 -45.39 57.24
N ILE A 104 -43.52 -46.44 57.88
CA ILE A 104 -42.95 -47.58 57.14
C ILE A 104 -43.97 -48.03 56.07
N ASP A 105 -43.50 -48.36 54.89
CA ASP A 105 -44.28 -48.81 53.74
C ASP A 105 -45.10 -47.71 53.07
N ALA A 106 -45.19 -46.51 53.67
CA ALA A 106 -45.85 -45.40 52.96
C ALA A 106 -44.99 -45.00 51.78
N PRO A 107 -45.56 -44.60 50.66
CA PRO A 107 -44.78 -44.21 49.53
C PRO A 107 -44.12 -42.83 49.69
N HIS A 108 -42.97 -42.64 49.11
CA HIS A 108 -42.36 -41.32 48.98
C HIS A 108 -42.07 -41.04 47.52
N GLN A 109 -42.09 -39.78 47.15
CA GLN A 109 -41.74 -39.34 45.81
C GLN A 109 -40.97 -38.05 46.01
N THR A 110 -39.80 -37.98 45.33
CA THR A 110 -38.95 -36.79 45.37
C THR A 110 -38.87 -36.21 43.98
N THR A 111 -38.50 -34.94 43.89
CA THR A 111 -38.29 -34.26 42.63
C THR A 111 -36.99 -33.47 42.75
N ALA A 112 -36.35 -33.26 41.58
CA ALA A 112 -35.14 -32.47 41.56
C ALA A 112 -35.48 -31.01 41.82
N ASN A 113 -34.60 -30.31 42.50
CA ASN A 113 -34.73 -28.87 42.69
C ASN A 113 -34.34 -28.17 41.41
N SER A 114 -35.00 -27.06 41.10
CA SER A 114 -34.61 -26.21 39.99
C SER A 114 -33.48 -25.34 40.51
N LEU A 115 -32.28 -25.55 39.96
CA LEU A 115 -31.09 -24.83 40.39
C LEU A 115 -30.60 -23.98 39.23
N SER A 116 -30.40 -22.67 39.49
CA SER A 116 -29.91 -21.77 38.48
C SER A 116 -28.58 -22.27 37.95
N ASP A 117 -28.45 -22.30 36.60
CA ASP A 117 -27.23 -22.67 35.93
C ASP A 117 -26.87 -24.15 35.95
N TRP A 118 -27.81 -24.99 36.47
CA TRP A 118 -27.57 -26.40 36.52
C TRP A 118 -28.76 -27.17 35.92
N THR A 119 -28.52 -28.34 35.40
CA THR A 119 -29.56 -29.23 34.90
C THR A 119 -29.30 -30.61 35.50
N VAL A 120 -30.41 -31.36 35.74
CA VAL A 120 -30.26 -32.69 36.25
C VAL A 120 -29.61 -33.57 35.19
N LYS A 121 -28.55 -34.23 35.61
CA LYS A 121 -27.84 -35.11 34.68
C LYS A 121 -28.55 -36.46 34.62
N THR A 122 -28.97 -36.98 35.80
CA THR A 122 -29.62 -38.28 35.84
C THR A 122 -30.62 -38.29 36.99
N THR A 123 -31.83 -38.72 36.73
CA THR A 123 -32.82 -38.92 37.76
C THR A 123 -32.48 -40.21 38.52
N PRO A 124 -32.35 -40.15 39.84
CA PRO A 124 -31.97 -41.35 40.57
C PRO A 124 -33.09 -42.41 40.54
N ASN A 125 -32.70 -43.69 40.52
CA ASN A 125 -33.64 -44.79 40.43
C ASN A 125 -34.57 -44.84 41.63
N ASN A 126 -34.13 -44.36 42.79
CA ASN A 126 -34.90 -44.38 44.01
C ASN A 126 -35.56 -43.03 44.29
N ALA A 127 -35.87 -42.26 43.26
CA ALA A 127 -36.58 -40.99 43.38
C ALA A 127 -38.00 -41.29 43.96
N THR A 128 -38.52 -42.49 43.73
CA THR A 128 -39.78 -42.95 44.35
C THR A 128 -39.46 -44.24 45.07
N GLY A 129 -40.24 -44.51 46.12
CA GLY A 129 -40.03 -45.71 46.88
C GLY A 129 -41.00 -45.74 48.05
N VAL A 130 -40.64 -46.52 49.09
CA VAL A 130 -41.46 -46.53 50.38
C VAL A 130 -40.46 -46.29 51.51
N PHE A 131 -40.99 -45.73 52.59
CA PHE A 131 -40.22 -45.59 53.84
C PHE A 131 -39.94 -46.96 54.43
N THR A 132 -38.73 -47.16 54.94
CA THR A 132 -38.34 -48.39 55.59
C THR A 132 -37.72 -48.00 56.91
N ASN A 133 -37.29 -49.02 57.67
CA ASN A 133 -36.66 -48.71 58.97
C ASN A 133 -35.16 -48.42 58.78
N SER A 134 -34.67 -48.37 57.53
CA SER A 134 -33.29 -48.05 57.26
C SER A 134 -33.20 -46.68 56.52
N LYS A 135 -32.21 -45.89 56.91
CA LYS A 135 -32.04 -44.60 56.28
C LYS A 135 -31.81 -44.76 54.76
N GLN A 136 -32.46 -43.91 54.01
CA GLN A 136 -32.33 -43.92 52.57
C GLN A 136 -31.85 -42.53 52.12
N THR A 137 -31.07 -42.48 51.00
CA THR A 137 -30.66 -41.24 50.44
C THR A 137 -30.98 -41.25 48.91
N VAL A 138 -31.65 -40.20 48.48
CA VAL A 138 -31.94 -39.97 47.07
C VAL A 138 -31.00 -38.85 46.61
N THR A 139 -30.12 -39.07 45.60
CA THR A 139 -29.12 -38.08 45.18
C THR A 139 -29.38 -37.70 43.75
N TYR A 140 -29.77 -36.43 43.56
CA TYR A 140 -29.89 -35.85 42.24
C TYR A 140 -28.51 -35.28 41.87
N VAL A 141 -27.96 -35.75 40.76
CA VAL A 141 -26.66 -35.30 40.29
C VAL A 141 -26.90 -34.32 39.13
N TYR A 142 -26.28 -33.15 39.25
CA TYR A 142 -26.47 -32.07 38.28
C TYR A 142 -25.18 -31.85 37.50
N GLU A 143 -25.33 -31.30 36.28
CA GLU A 143 -24.20 -30.80 35.52
C GLU A 143 -24.53 -29.37 35.13
N LYS A 144 -23.50 -28.58 34.78
CA LYS A 144 -23.75 -27.21 34.38
C LYS A 144 -24.73 -27.20 33.20
N ALA A 145 -25.65 -26.27 33.20
CA ALA A 145 -26.62 -26.13 32.12
C ALA A 145 -25.90 -25.62 30.87
N ASP A 146 -26.52 -25.77 29.72
CA ASP A 146 -25.98 -25.20 28.49
C ASP A 146 -26.06 -23.69 28.59
N GLY A 147 -24.97 -23.02 28.26
CA GLY A 147 -24.95 -21.58 28.25
C GLY A 147 -25.60 -21.03 26.98
N ALA A 148 -25.92 -19.76 27.01
CA ALA A 148 -26.40 -19.11 25.81
C ALA A 148 -25.24 -19.07 24.79
N PRO A 149 -25.53 -19.19 23.48
CA PRO A 149 -24.47 -19.21 22.47
C PRO A 149 -23.68 -17.91 22.45
N VAL A 150 -22.39 -18.02 22.11
CA VAL A 150 -21.53 -16.87 21.87
C VAL A 150 -21.42 -16.70 20.34
N THR A 151 -21.82 -15.55 19.83
CA THR A 151 -21.76 -15.26 18.41
C THR A 151 -20.46 -14.49 18.11
N VAL A 152 -19.69 -14.94 17.12
CA VAL A 152 -18.45 -14.26 16.74
C VAL A 152 -18.70 -13.58 15.41
N LYS A 153 -18.55 -12.26 15.36
CA LYS A 153 -18.77 -11.46 14.15
C LYS A 153 -17.47 -10.93 13.60
N TYR A 154 -17.41 -10.75 12.27
CA TYR A 154 -16.24 -10.30 11.53
C TYR A 154 -16.71 -9.14 10.65
N VAL A 155 -16.42 -7.89 11.07
CA VAL A 155 -17.01 -6.72 10.43
C VAL A 155 -15.95 -5.68 10.11
N ASP A 156 -16.30 -4.78 9.20
CA ASP A 156 -15.46 -3.60 8.96
C ASP A 156 -15.87 -2.49 9.94
N UNK A 157 -15.26 -1.62 9.75
CA UNK A 157 -15.41 -0.59 10.53
C UNK A 157 -16.64 0.01 10.50
N ASP A 158 -17.46 -0.04 9.47
CA ASP A 158 -18.81 0.49 9.36
C ASP A 158 -19.82 -0.53 9.84
N GLY A 159 -19.38 -1.68 10.27
CA GLY A 159 -20.25 -2.73 10.75
C GLY A 159 -20.72 -3.69 9.68
N ASN A 160 -20.23 -3.58 8.46
CA ASN A 160 -20.64 -4.50 7.41
C ASN A 160 -19.94 -5.84 7.62
N GLU A 161 -20.68 -6.93 7.46
CA GLU A 161 -20.11 -8.25 7.63
C GLU A 161 -19.17 -8.60 6.52
N LEU A 162 -17.98 -9.03 6.89
CA LEU A 162 -16.96 -9.45 5.95
C LEU A 162 -16.91 -10.96 5.81
N ALA A 163 -17.46 -11.67 6.77
CA ALA A 163 -17.54 -13.14 6.74
C ALA A 163 -18.68 -13.58 7.62
N THR A 164 -19.22 -14.79 7.34
CA THR A 164 -20.31 -15.33 8.14
C THR A 164 -19.87 -15.46 9.58
N SER A 165 -20.80 -15.12 10.48
CA SER A 165 -20.59 -15.21 11.92
C SER A 165 -20.44 -16.67 12.33
N ASP A 166 -19.67 -16.92 13.38
CA ASP A 166 -19.56 -18.24 13.96
C ASP A 166 -20.35 -18.26 15.25
N THR A 167 -20.77 -19.47 15.68
CA THR A 167 -21.49 -19.66 16.93
C THR A 167 -20.75 -20.69 17.74
N LEU A 168 -20.49 -20.35 19.00
CA LEU A 168 -19.87 -21.27 19.94
C LEU A 168 -20.90 -21.66 20.99
N ASN A 169 -20.90 -22.95 21.37
CA ASN A 169 -21.79 -23.47 22.37
C ASN A 169 -20.98 -24.15 23.47
N GLY A 170 -21.47 -24.06 24.70
CA GLY A 170 -20.77 -24.68 25.81
C GLY A 170 -21.61 -24.62 27.07
N LYS A 171 -21.13 -25.27 28.10
CA LYS A 171 -21.80 -25.25 29.41
C LYS A 171 -21.48 -23.94 30.12
N ILE A 172 -22.44 -23.49 30.97
CA ILE A 172 -22.21 -22.29 31.77
C ILE A 172 -20.90 -22.45 32.54
N ASP A 173 -20.15 -21.34 32.62
CA ASP A 173 -18.84 -21.25 33.26
C ASP A 173 -17.71 -21.95 32.49
N ALA A 174 -18.01 -22.74 31.45
CA ALA A 174 -16.94 -23.31 30.63
C ALA A 174 -16.28 -22.18 29.88
N PRO A 175 -14.94 -22.22 29.70
CA PRO A 175 -14.25 -21.15 28.98
C PRO A 175 -14.48 -21.25 27.48
N TYR A 176 -14.46 -20.08 26.80
CA TYR A 176 -14.41 -20.07 25.37
C TYR A 176 -13.24 -19.19 24.95
N GLN A 177 -12.73 -19.45 23.75
CA GLN A 177 -11.68 -18.67 23.16
C GLN A 177 -12.00 -18.54 21.67
N THR A 178 -11.93 -17.30 21.16
CA THR A 178 -12.18 -17.03 19.75
C THR A 178 -10.92 -16.50 19.12
N THR A 179 -10.86 -16.58 17.81
CA THR A 179 -9.72 -16.02 17.06
C THR A 179 -10.30 -15.33 15.83
N ALA A 180 -9.56 -14.33 15.37
CA ALA A 180 -9.96 -13.61 14.17
C ALA A 180 -9.77 -14.52 12.96
N LYS A 181 -10.64 -14.34 11.98
CA LYS A 181 -10.51 -15.07 10.72
C LYS A 181 -9.51 -14.35 9.79
N UNK A 182 -8.82 -14.69 9.01
CA UNK A 182 -8.10 -14.24 8.17
C UNK A 182 -8.91 -13.90 7.17
N LEU A 183 -8.89 -12.92 6.63
CA LEU A 183 -9.71 -12.39 5.54
C LEU A 183 -8.81 -11.69 4.54
N SER A 184 -8.85 -12.15 3.31
CA SER A 184 -7.97 -11.59 2.28
C SER A 184 -8.23 -10.10 2.10
N GLY A 185 -7.17 -9.31 2.13
CA GLY A 185 -7.28 -7.87 1.96
C GLY A 185 -7.64 -7.11 3.23
N TRP A 186 -7.73 -7.80 4.37
CA TRP A 186 -8.12 -7.17 5.62
C TRP A 186 -7.18 -7.57 6.75
N THR A 187 -7.03 -6.70 7.73
CA THR A 187 -6.27 -7.00 8.95
C THR A 187 -7.14 -6.62 10.13
N VAL A 188 -6.95 -7.35 11.22
CA VAL A 188 -7.70 -7.04 12.45
C VAL A 188 -7.19 -5.72 12.97
N LYS A 189 -8.11 -4.81 13.19
CA LYS A 189 -7.75 -3.51 13.74
C LYS A 189 -7.49 -3.59 15.22
N THR A 190 -8.37 -4.31 15.94
CA THR A 190 -8.25 -4.44 17.38
C THR A 190 -8.82 -5.78 17.81
N THR A 191 -8.12 -6.49 18.65
CA THR A 191 -8.64 -7.72 19.24
C THR A 191 -9.66 -7.33 20.31
N PRO A 192 -10.88 -7.88 20.25
CA PRO A 192 -11.89 -7.51 21.24
C PRO A 192 -11.52 -7.99 22.64
N ASN A 193 -11.90 -7.22 23.66
CA ASN A 193 -11.59 -7.57 25.05
C ASN A 193 -12.20 -8.88 25.47
N ASN A 194 -13.33 -9.25 24.88
CA ASN A 194 -14.02 -10.47 25.21
C ASN A 194 -13.74 -11.59 24.20
N ALA A 195 -12.55 -11.57 23.59
CA ALA A 195 -12.17 -12.67 22.70
C ALA A 195 -12.10 -14.00 23.46
N THR A 196 -11.89 -13.93 24.79
CA THR A 196 -11.95 -15.10 25.66
C THR A 196 -12.92 -14.76 26.78
N GLY A 197 -13.53 -15.77 27.34
CA GLY A 197 -14.45 -15.56 28.44
C GLY A 197 -15.04 -16.90 28.87
N VAL A 198 -16.20 -16.86 29.53
CA VAL A 198 -16.90 -18.08 29.89
C VAL A 198 -18.34 -17.96 29.41
N PHE A 199 -18.94 -19.10 29.11
CA PHE A 199 -20.36 -19.11 28.72
C PHE A 199 -21.21 -18.72 29.94
N THR A 200 -22.26 -17.98 29.69
CA THR A 200 -23.22 -17.57 30.73
C THR A 200 -24.60 -17.89 30.22
N ASN A 201 -25.62 -17.58 31.02
CA ASN A 201 -26.98 -17.79 30.54
C ASN A 201 -27.49 -16.61 29.71
N SER A 202 -26.61 -15.61 29.42
CA SER A 202 -26.98 -14.47 28.56
C SER A 202 -26.20 -14.53 27.26
N LYS A 203 -26.85 -14.18 26.15
CA LYS A 203 -26.18 -14.16 24.84
C LYS A 203 -25.01 -13.18 24.87
N GLN A 204 -23.90 -13.58 24.26
CA GLN A 204 -22.72 -12.77 24.19
C GLN A 204 -22.31 -12.66 22.70
N THR A 205 -21.67 -11.52 22.34
CA THR A 205 -21.17 -11.32 21.00
C THR A 205 -19.71 -10.86 21.08
N VAL A 206 -18.86 -11.52 20.31
CA VAL A 206 -17.46 -11.14 20.17
C VAL A 206 -17.34 -10.56 18.75
N THR A 207 -16.89 -9.31 18.64
CA THR A 207 -16.84 -8.66 17.32
C THR A 207 -15.40 -8.30 16.97
N TYR A 208 -14.86 -8.93 15.93
CA TYR A 208 -13.57 -8.59 15.37
C TYR A 208 -13.81 -7.50 14.33
N VAL A 209 -13.17 -6.35 14.54
CA VAL A 209 -13.30 -5.24 13.61
C VAL A 209 -12.03 -5.20 12.75
N TYR A 210 -12.22 -5.13 11.45
CA TYR A 210 -11.12 -5.19 10.48
C TYR A 210 -10.98 -3.85 9.78
N GLU A 211 -9.76 -3.60 9.32
CA GLU A 211 -9.52 -2.48 8.41
C GLU A 211 -8.81 -3.05 7.19
N LYS A 212 -8.85 -2.31 6.10
CA LYS A 212 -8.16 -2.77 4.90
C LYS A 212 -6.69 -3.02 5.23
N ALA A 213 -6.14 -4.10 4.74
CA ALA A 213 -4.74 -4.43 4.95
C ALA A 213 -3.86 -3.44 4.19
N ASP A 214 -2.60 -3.32 4.56
CA ASP A 214 -1.66 -2.51 3.80
C ASP A 214 -1.47 -3.16 2.43
N GLY A 215 -1.54 -2.35 1.40
CA GLY A 215 -1.29 -2.82 0.06
C GLY A 215 0.20 -2.94 -0.20
N ALA A 216 0.56 -3.64 -1.26
CA ALA A 216 1.93 -3.69 -1.68
C ALA A 216 2.33 -2.29 -2.17
N PRO A 217 3.58 -1.89 -1.95
CA PRO A 217 4.01 -0.55 -2.36
C PRO A 217 3.92 -0.33 -3.87
N VAL A 218 3.65 0.91 -4.25
CA VAL A 218 3.70 1.32 -5.65
C VAL A 218 5.01 2.06 -5.85
N THR A 219 5.85 1.59 -6.77
CA THR A 219 7.13 2.21 -7.06
C THR A 219 6.95 3.12 -8.27
N VAL A 220 7.42 4.38 -8.17
CA VAL A 220 7.34 5.33 -9.28
C VAL A 220 8.75 5.52 -9.83
N LYS A 221 8.95 5.20 -11.11
CA LYS A 221 10.26 5.31 -11.76
C LYS A 221 10.28 6.45 -12.77
N TYR A 222 11.45 7.05 -12.93
CA TYR A 222 11.68 8.18 -13.83
C TYR A 222 12.86 7.81 -14.71
N VAL A 223 12.58 7.37 -15.94
CA VAL A 223 13.61 6.79 -16.80
C VAL A 223 13.62 7.43 -18.18
N ASP A 224 14.73 7.24 -18.91
CA ASP A 224 14.78 7.66 -20.32
C ASP A 224 14.24 6.51 -21.19
N ALA A 225 14.27 6.69 -22.47
CA ALA A 225 13.71 5.69 -23.39
C ALA A 225 14.46 4.37 -23.36
N ASP A 226 15.70 4.39 -22.87
CA ASP A 226 16.51 3.18 -22.78
C ASP A 226 16.39 2.52 -21.41
N GLY A 227 15.59 3.09 -20.52
CA GLY A 227 15.40 2.54 -19.20
C GLY A 227 16.37 3.02 -18.15
N ASN A 228 17.25 3.95 -18.48
CA ASN A 228 18.21 4.47 -17.51
C ASN A 228 17.50 5.40 -16.54
N GLU A 229 17.81 5.27 -15.26
CA GLU A 229 17.18 6.12 -14.26
C GLU A 229 17.70 7.54 -14.33
N LEU A 230 16.76 8.48 -14.33
CA LEU A 230 17.09 9.90 -14.39
C LEU A 230 16.92 10.55 -13.01
N ALA A 231 16.20 9.90 -12.11
CA ALA A 231 16.01 10.38 -10.75
C ALA A 231 15.66 9.17 -9.89
N THR A 232 15.89 9.28 -8.58
CA THR A 232 15.58 8.17 -7.67
C THR A 232 14.09 7.89 -7.69
N SER A 233 13.76 6.60 -7.63
CA SER A 233 12.38 6.15 -7.60
C SER A 233 11.70 6.60 -6.31
N ASP A 234 10.40 6.82 -6.37
CA ASP A 234 9.60 7.09 -5.19
C ASP A 234 8.79 5.85 -4.85
N THR A 235 8.38 5.74 -3.60
CA THR A 235 7.56 4.64 -3.14
C THR A 235 6.32 5.21 -2.47
N LEU A 236 5.16 4.72 -2.88
CA LEU A 236 3.89 5.10 -2.27
C LEU A 236 3.36 3.93 -1.50
N ASN A 237 2.79 4.19 -0.32
CA ASN A 237 2.20 3.17 0.53
C ASN A 237 0.76 3.56 0.84
N GLY A 238 -0.10 2.55 0.95
CA GLY A 238 -1.49 2.80 1.27
C GLY A 238 -2.22 1.51 1.53
N LYS A 239 -3.47 1.64 1.96
CA LYS A 239 -4.31 0.47 2.22
C LYS A 239 -4.85 -0.08 0.91
N ILE A 240 -5.10 -1.39 0.87
CA ILE A 240 -5.72 -2.02 -0.30
C ILE A 240 -6.99 -1.26 -0.67
N ASP A 241 -7.19 -1.06 -1.96
CA ASP A 241 -8.32 -0.34 -2.55
C ASP A 241 -8.26 1.18 -2.36
N ALA A 242 -7.35 1.69 -1.52
CA ALA A 242 -7.19 3.15 -1.41
C ALA A 242 -6.59 3.66 -2.73
N PRO A 243 -7.01 4.83 -3.20
CA PRO A 243 -6.49 5.34 -4.46
C PRO A 243 -5.08 5.90 -4.29
N TYR A 244 -4.30 5.83 -5.37
CA TYR A 244 -3.04 6.55 -5.43
C TYR A 244 -3.03 7.41 -6.69
N GLN A 245 -2.23 8.46 -6.64
CA GLN A 245 -2.04 9.34 -7.79
C GLN A 245 -0.57 9.72 -7.81
N THR A 246 0.05 9.60 -8.97
CA THR A 246 1.45 9.96 -9.15
C THR A 246 1.55 11.11 -10.14
N THR A 247 2.66 11.80 -10.13
CA THR A 247 2.95 12.86 -11.09
C THR A 247 4.39 12.73 -11.52
N ALA A 248 4.66 13.18 -12.73
CA ALA A 248 6.03 13.16 -13.23
C ALA A 248 6.86 14.18 -12.46
N LYS A 249 8.12 13.88 -12.25
CA LYS A 249 9.05 14.85 -11.69
C LYS A 249 9.50 15.83 -12.78
N SER A 250 9.76 17.06 -12.37
CA SER A 250 10.34 18.05 -13.25
C SER A 250 11.85 17.81 -13.24
N LEU A 251 12.38 17.41 -14.39
CA LEU A 251 13.80 17.07 -14.51
C LEU A 251 14.43 18.01 -15.53
N SER A 252 15.47 18.73 -15.09
CA SER A 252 16.13 19.71 -15.97
C SER A 252 16.66 19.04 -17.23
N GLY A 253 16.32 19.58 -18.39
CA GLY A 253 16.76 19.02 -19.65
C GLY A 253 15.92 17.90 -20.21
N TRP A 254 14.83 17.55 -19.51
CA TRP A 254 13.98 16.44 -19.91
C TRP A 254 12.51 16.82 -19.91
N THR A 255 11.72 16.18 -20.74
CA THR A 255 10.26 16.33 -20.74
C THR A 255 9.65 14.95 -20.75
N VAL A 256 8.46 14.83 -20.19
CA VAL A 256 7.77 13.55 -20.19
C VAL A 256 7.33 13.22 -21.61
N LYS A 257 7.70 12.05 -22.05
CA LYS A 257 7.31 11.62 -23.39
C LYS A 257 5.89 11.10 -23.41
N THR A 258 5.54 10.31 -22.38
CA THR A 258 4.20 9.73 -22.30
C THR A 258 3.81 9.54 -20.83
N THR A 259 2.62 9.97 -20.47
CA THR A 259 2.10 9.73 -19.14
C THR A 259 1.65 8.28 -19.08
N PRO A 260 2.10 7.51 -18.10
CA PRO A 260 1.71 6.10 -18.03
C PRO A 260 0.24 5.93 -17.71
N ASN A 261 -0.38 4.89 -18.25
CA ASN A 261 -1.80 4.62 -18.04
C ASN A 261 -2.14 4.39 -16.58
N ASN A 262 -1.18 3.88 -15.82
CA ASN A 262 -1.41 3.61 -14.39
C ASN A 262 -0.82 4.68 -13.50
N ALA A 263 -0.80 5.93 -14.00
CA ALA A 263 -0.36 7.06 -13.17
C ALA A 263 -1.27 7.23 -11.97
N THR A 264 -2.51 6.75 -12.08
CA THR A 264 -3.45 6.70 -10.96
C THR A 264 -3.99 5.28 -10.90
N GLY A 265 -4.41 4.87 -9.72
CA GLY A 265 -4.96 3.53 -9.55
C GLY A 265 -5.32 3.33 -8.09
N VAL A 266 -5.39 2.05 -7.67
CA VAL A 266 -5.62 1.73 -6.27
C VAL A 266 -4.55 0.75 -5.83
N PHE A 267 -4.22 0.78 -4.55
CA PHE A 267 -3.27 -0.17 -3.99
C PHE A 267 -3.90 -1.56 -4.00
N THR A 268 -3.10 -2.56 -4.28
CA THR A 268 -3.54 -3.96 -4.30
C THR A 268 -2.55 -4.75 -3.45
N ASN A 269 -2.74 -6.05 -3.37
CA ASN A 269 -1.76 -6.85 -2.63
C ASN A 269 -0.60 -7.28 -3.53
N SER A 270 -0.56 -6.78 -4.78
CA SER A 270 0.55 -7.07 -5.69
C SER A 270 1.34 -5.80 -5.95
N LYS A 271 2.66 -5.93 -6.04
CA LYS A 271 3.52 -4.78 -6.32
C LYS A 271 3.17 -4.18 -7.68
N GLN A 272 3.16 -2.87 -7.73
CA GLN A 272 2.88 -2.15 -8.96
C GLN A 272 4.01 -1.17 -9.22
N THR A 273 4.27 -0.88 -10.51
CA THR A 273 5.29 0.09 -10.89
C THR A 273 4.66 1.06 -11.89
N VAL A 274 4.86 2.35 -11.63
CA VAL A 274 4.45 3.44 -12.51
C VAL A 274 5.73 3.99 -13.10
N THR A 275 5.88 3.97 -14.43
CA THR A 275 7.12 4.40 -15.06
C THR A 275 6.86 5.59 -15.97
N TYR A 276 7.44 6.74 -15.59
CA TYR A 276 7.43 7.92 -16.45
C TYR A 276 8.65 7.83 -17.36
N VAL A 277 8.41 7.85 -18.67
CA VAL A 277 9.48 7.82 -19.65
C VAL A 277 9.69 9.22 -20.16
N TYR A 278 10.94 9.68 -20.14
CA TYR A 278 11.31 11.04 -20.53
C TYR A 278 12.10 11.02 -21.82
N GLU A 279 12.04 12.12 -22.53
CA GLU A 279 12.92 12.36 -23.66
C GLU A 279 13.60 13.69 -23.40
N LYS A 280 14.73 13.93 -24.12
CA LYS A 280 15.41 15.21 -23.96
C LYS A 280 14.44 16.34 -24.30
N ALA A 281 14.47 17.40 -23.54
CA ALA A 281 13.63 18.57 -23.80
C ALA A 281 14.11 19.28 -25.05
N ASP A 282 13.29 20.11 -25.65
CA ASP A 282 13.70 20.94 -26.74
C ASP A 282 14.74 21.95 -26.23
N GLY A 283 15.83 22.08 -26.95
CA GLY A 283 16.83 23.06 -26.59
C GLY A 283 16.43 24.45 -27.09
N ALA A 284 17.09 25.45 -26.57
CA ALA A 284 16.89 26.80 -27.06
C ALA A 284 17.44 26.85 -28.47
N PRO A 285 16.83 27.65 -29.37
CA PRO A 285 17.28 27.74 -30.75
C PRO A 285 18.70 28.25 -30.87
N VAL A 286 19.41 27.78 -31.90
CA VAL A 286 20.72 28.30 -32.26
C VAL A 286 20.51 29.22 -33.43
N THR A 287 20.92 30.50 -33.33
CA THR A 287 20.79 31.48 -34.38
C THR A 287 22.11 31.55 -35.12
N VAL A 288 22.09 31.47 -36.46
CA VAL A 288 23.29 31.58 -37.26
C VAL A 288 23.28 32.92 -38.00
N LYS A 289 24.25 33.75 -37.74
CA LYS A 289 24.37 35.09 -38.34
C LYS A 289 25.48 35.15 -39.34
N TYR A 290 25.29 36.01 -40.36
CA TYR A 290 26.24 36.21 -41.44
C TYR A 290 26.51 37.70 -41.54
N VAL A 291 27.62 38.16 -41.01
CA VAL A 291 27.86 39.59 -40.87
C VAL A 291 29.24 40.00 -41.43
N ASP A 292 29.38 41.30 -41.66
CA ASP A 292 30.71 41.83 -42.05
C ASP A 292 31.50 42.14 -40.79
N GLY A 293 32.67 42.70 -40.94
CA GLY A 293 33.54 43.02 -39.84
C GLY A 293 32.98 44.08 -38.88
N ASP A 294 32.02 44.83 -39.36
CA ASP A 294 31.40 45.87 -38.54
C ASP A 294 30.10 45.41 -37.96
N GLY A 295 29.70 44.17 -38.20
CA GLY A 295 28.53 43.59 -37.65
C GLY A 295 27.26 43.79 -38.50
N ASN A 296 27.37 44.35 -39.68
CA ASN A 296 26.20 44.54 -40.50
C ASN A 296 25.79 43.22 -41.14
N GLU A 297 24.51 42.92 -41.16
CA GLU A 297 24.04 41.67 -41.74
C GLU A 297 24.19 41.64 -43.23
N LEU A 298 24.76 40.58 -43.72
CA LEU A 298 24.97 40.38 -45.16
C LEU A 298 23.93 39.43 -45.73
N ALA A 299 23.27 38.65 -44.86
CA ALA A 299 22.21 37.73 -45.24
C ALA A 299 21.34 37.45 -44.03
N THR A 300 20.09 37.04 -44.26
CA THR A 300 19.17 36.73 -43.18
C THR A 300 19.71 35.59 -42.33
N SER A 301 19.52 35.73 -41.02
CA SER A 301 19.96 34.73 -40.05
C SER A 301 19.16 33.46 -40.22
N ASP A 302 19.77 32.32 -39.92
CA ASP A 302 19.08 31.04 -39.90
C ASP A 302 18.86 30.63 -38.44
N THR A 303 17.86 29.78 -38.21
CA THR A 303 17.57 29.25 -36.87
C THR A 303 17.56 27.74 -36.95
N LEU A 304 18.29 27.12 -36.01
CA LEU A 304 18.32 25.67 -35.89
C LEU A 304 17.60 25.30 -34.61
N ASN A 305 16.82 24.21 -34.64
CA ASN A 305 16.12 23.70 -33.50
C ASN A 305 16.45 22.23 -33.28
N GLY A 306 16.51 21.79 -32.00
CA GLY A 306 16.81 20.40 -31.70
C GLY A 306 16.64 20.13 -30.24
N LYS A 307 16.79 18.86 -29.87
CA LYS A 307 16.71 18.46 -28.48
C LYS A 307 18.01 18.79 -27.75
N ILE A 308 17.92 19.05 -26.45
CA ILE A 308 19.11 19.28 -25.63
C ILE A 308 20.10 18.14 -25.86
N ASP A 309 21.38 18.49 -25.95
CA ASP A 309 22.49 17.56 -26.18
C ASP A 309 22.54 16.99 -27.60
N ALA A 310 21.51 17.21 -28.42
CA ALA A 310 21.62 16.79 -29.82
C ALA A 310 22.64 17.68 -30.51
N PRO A 311 23.44 17.13 -31.44
CA PRO A 311 24.44 17.94 -32.08
C PRO A 311 23.84 18.85 -33.16
N TYR A 312 24.47 20.00 -33.37
CA TYR A 312 24.16 20.85 -34.52
C TYR A 312 25.44 21.12 -35.28
N GLN A 313 25.27 21.42 -36.56
CA GLN A 313 26.38 21.76 -37.43
C GLN A 313 25.88 22.86 -38.32
N THR A 314 26.65 23.93 -38.41
CA THR A 314 26.33 25.07 -39.30
C THR A 314 27.35 25.19 -40.37
N THR A 315 27.01 25.88 -41.41
CA THR A 315 27.92 26.15 -42.47
C THR A 315 27.76 27.61 -42.90
N ALA A 316 28.82 28.14 -43.38
CA ALA A 316 28.78 29.51 -43.88
C ALA A 316 28.00 29.56 -45.17
N LYS A 317 27.28 30.62 -45.40
CA LYS A 317 26.58 30.83 -46.65
C LYS A 317 27.57 31.34 -47.72
N SER A 318 27.31 30.97 -48.94
CA SER A 318 28.06 31.49 -50.05
C SER A 318 27.46 32.86 -50.39
N LEU A 319 28.21 33.89 -50.18
CA LEU A 319 27.74 35.25 -50.42
C LEU A 319 28.61 35.89 -51.48
N SER A 320 27.94 36.36 -52.56
CA SER A 320 28.65 36.94 -53.67
C SER A 320 29.49 38.15 -53.21
N GLY A 321 30.78 38.17 -53.59
CA GLY A 321 31.66 39.27 -53.23
C GLY A 321 32.25 39.17 -51.81
N TRP A 322 31.97 38.08 -51.09
CA TRP A 322 32.46 37.96 -49.74
C TRP A 322 33.08 36.57 -49.50
N THR A 323 34.03 36.48 -48.62
CA THR A 323 34.62 35.21 -48.20
C THR A 323 34.59 35.19 -46.68
N VAL A 324 34.51 33.96 -46.13
CA VAL A 324 34.53 33.80 -44.69
C VAL A 324 35.91 34.12 -44.18
N LYS A 325 36.00 35.02 -43.25
CA LYS A 325 37.27 35.38 -42.69
C LYS A 325 37.76 34.33 -41.70
N THR A 326 36.86 33.89 -40.83
CA THR A 326 37.21 32.88 -39.84
C THR A 326 35.99 32.03 -39.53
N THR A 327 36.19 30.74 -39.37
CA THR A 327 35.10 29.88 -38.96
C THR A 327 34.92 30.02 -37.45
N PRO A 328 33.71 30.26 -36.98
CA PRO A 328 33.50 30.40 -35.54
C PRO A 328 33.72 29.07 -34.81
N ASN A 329 34.29 29.14 -33.62
CA ASN A 329 34.55 27.92 -32.82
C ASN A 329 33.32 27.12 -32.57
N ASN A 330 32.18 27.78 -32.48
CA ASN A 330 30.91 27.09 -32.20
C ASN A 330 30.10 26.82 -33.46
N ALA A 331 30.80 26.64 -34.58
CA ALA A 331 30.08 26.28 -35.82
C ALA A 331 29.42 24.91 -35.68
N THR A 332 29.93 24.09 -34.78
CA THR A 332 29.28 22.84 -34.40
C THR A 332 29.19 22.85 -32.88
N GLY A 333 28.20 22.12 -32.35
CA GLY A 333 28.01 22.08 -30.92
C GLY A 333 26.84 21.20 -30.59
N VAL A 334 26.27 21.40 -29.40
CA VAL A 334 25.03 20.70 -29.03
C VAL A 334 24.04 21.75 -28.55
N PHE A 335 22.77 21.44 -28.74
CA PHE A 335 21.72 22.31 -28.21
C PHE A 335 21.73 22.27 -26.68
N THR A 336 21.50 23.40 -26.08
CA THR A 336 21.43 23.52 -24.62
C THR A 336 20.13 24.24 -24.30
N ASN A 337 19.89 24.49 -23.03
CA ASN A 337 18.67 25.24 -22.67
C ASN A 337 18.93 26.74 -22.74
N SER A 338 20.09 27.17 -23.19
CA SER A 338 20.40 28.59 -23.34
C SER A 338 20.56 28.93 -24.82
N LYS A 339 20.06 30.09 -25.20
CA LYS A 339 20.21 30.54 -26.61
C LYS A 339 21.66 30.63 -26.97
N GLN A 340 21.99 30.21 -28.18
CA GLN A 340 23.34 30.25 -28.66
C GLN A 340 23.32 30.97 -30.02
N THR A 341 24.44 31.67 -30.36
CA THR A 341 24.56 32.35 -31.64
C THR A 341 25.88 31.93 -32.26
N VAL A 342 25.84 31.52 -33.52
CA VAL A 342 27.01 31.22 -34.33
C VAL A 342 27.13 32.36 -35.33
N THR A 343 28.25 33.07 -35.33
CA THR A 343 28.41 34.23 -36.19
C THR A 343 29.56 34.02 -37.16
N TYR A 344 29.20 33.93 -38.42
CA TYR A 344 30.18 33.88 -39.49
C TYR A 344 30.48 35.32 -39.88
N VAL A 345 31.75 35.67 -39.77
CA VAL A 345 32.18 37.02 -40.15
C VAL A 345 32.86 36.97 -41.47
N TYR A 346 32.43 37.82 -42.34
CA TYR A 346 32.90 37.82 -43.71
C TYR A 346 33.76 39.04 -43.96
N GLU A 347 34.68 38.88 -44.88
CA GLU A 347 35.44 40.01 -45.41
C GLU A 347 35.18 40.01 -46.88
N LYS A 348 35.44 41.17 -47.50
CA LYS A 348 35.29 41.26 -48.94
C LYS A 348 36.16 40.18 -49.60
N ALA A 349 35.63 39.51 -50.58
CA ALA A 349 36.35 38.50 -51.31
C ALA A 349 37.53 39.15 -52.07
N ASP A 350 38.46 38.31 -52.42
CA ASP A 350 39.51 38.81 -53.24
C ASP A 350 38.92 39.15 -54.57
N GLY A 351 39.20 40.30 -55.01
CA GLY A 351 38.78 40.73 -56.34
C GLY A 351 39.67 40.12 -57.43
N ALA A 352 39.20 40.17 -58.63
CA ALA A 352 40.04 39.77 -59.75
C ALA A 352 41.23 40.73 -59.80
N PRO A 353 42.38 40.23 -60.17
CA PRO A 353 43.54 41.07 -60.21
C PRO A 353 43.36 42.22 -61.22
N VAL A 354 43.96 43.33 -60.90
CA VAL A 354 44.02 44.46 -61.82
C VAL A 354 45.40 44.41 -62.42
N THR A 355 45.44 44.27 -63.74
CA THR A 355 46.71 44.26 -64.47
C THR A 355 46.99 45.64 -64.91
N VAL A 356 48.19 46.10 -64.59
CA VAL A 356 48.63 47.41 -65.01
C VAL A 356 49.63 47.23 -66.18
N LYS A 357 49.29 47.77 -67.31
CA LYS A 357 50.14 47.65 -68.46
C LYS A 357 50.77 48.98 -68.75
N TYR A 358 51.97 48.88 -69.24
CA TYR A 358 52.74 50.03 -69.58
C TYR A 358 53.11 49.85 -71.03
N VAL A 359 52.38 50.53 -71.90
CA VAL A 359 52.55 50.29 -73.33
C VAL A 359 52.83 51.61 -74.11
N ASP A 360 53.36 51.46 -75.25
CA ASP A 360 53.48 52.60 -76.14
C ASP A 360 52.16 52.82 -76.90
N ALA A 361 52.11 53.79 -77.73
CA ALA A 361 50.87 54.09 -78.47
C ALA A 361 50.46 53.03 -79.46
N ASP A 362 51.37 52.11 -79.78
CA ASP A 362 51.08 51.02 -80.68
C ASP A 362 50.75 49.76 -79.92
N GLY A 363 50.77 49.82 -78.59
CA GLY A 363 50.40 48.71 -77.71
C GLY A 363 51.60 47.81 -77.40
N ASN A 364 52.81 48.15 -77.70
CA ASN A 364 54.00 47.34 -77.38
C ASN A 364 54.32 47.55 -75.92
N GLU A 365 54.62 46.49 -75.19
CA GLU A 365 54.91 46.57 -73.75
C GLU A 365 56.29 47.19 -73.57
N LEU A 366 56.32 48.18 -72.72
CA LEU A 366 57.52 48.88 -72.38
C LEU A 366 58.14 48.43 -71.09
N ALA A 367 57.37 47.85 -70.26
CA ALA A 367 57.78 47.27 -69.00
C ALA A 367 56.86 46.14 -68.68
N THR A 368 57.29 45.25 -67.78
CA THR A 368 56.47 44.11 -67.38
C THR A 368 55.25 44.67 -66.71
N SER A 369 54.10 44.04 -66.99
CA SER A 369 52.88 44.42 -66.39
C SER A 369 52.89 44.15 -64.86
N ASP A 370 52.34 45.05 -64.14
CA ASP A 370 52.13 44.81 -62.69
C ASP A 370 50.76 44.23 -62.44
N THR A 371 50.67 43.54 -61.35
CA THR A 371 49.41 42.96 -60.94
C THR A 371 49.11 43.48 -59.56
N LEU A 372 47.93 44.07 -59.41
CA LEU A 372 47.46 44.49 -58.10
C LEU A 372 46.40 43.52 -57.64
N ASN A 373 46.50 43.19 -56.41
CA ASN A 373 45.53 42.29 -55.78
C ASN A 373 44.89 43.02 -54.63
N GLY A 374 43.59 42.78 -54.43
CA GLY A 374 42.90 43.42 -53.35
C GLY A 374 41.53 42.85 -53.18
N LYS A 375 40.89 43.29 -52.15
CA LYS A 375 39.53 42.84 -51.84
C LYS A 375 38.53 43.60 -52.71
N ILE A 376 37.43 42.95 -53.03
CA ILE A 376 36.37 43.60 -53.82
C ILE A 376 35.97 44.88 -53.07
N ASP A 377 35.74 45.91 -53.85
CA ASP A 377 35.36 47.23 -53.38
C ASP A 377 36.51 48.00 -52.73
N ALA A 378 37.60 47.34 -52.41
CA ALA A 378 38.72 48.06 -51.88
C ALA A 378 39.27 48.97 -53.05
N PRO A 379 39.67 50.13 -52.68
CA PRO A 379 40.16 51.01 -53.75
C PRO A 379 41.52 50.56 -54.18
N TYR A 380 41.80 50.78 -55.43
CA TYR A 380 43.13 50.68 -55.92
C TYR A 380 43.50 52.02 -56.55
N GLN A 381 44.76 52.27 -56.53
CA GLN A 381 45.28 53.44 -57.18
C GLN A 381 46.55 53.00 -57.87
N THR A 382 46.66 53.24 -59.14
CA THR A 382 47.87 52.93 -59.88
C THR A 382 48.53 54.23 -60.24
N THR A 383 49.79 54.10 -60.54
CA THR A 383 50.53 55.27 -61.05
C THR A 383 51.39 54.76 -62.21
N ALA A 384 51.63 55.59 -63.06
CA ALA A 384 52.45 55.20 -64.19
C ALA A 384 53.89 54.90 -63.70
N GLU A 385 54.43 53.84 -64.27
CA GLU A 385 55.81 53.48 -63.93
C GLU A 385 56.75 54.50 -64.54
N SER A 386 57.80 54.80 -63.83
CA SER A 386 58.79 55.73 -64.36
C SER A 386 59.70 54.94 -65.27
N LEU A 387 59.47 55.09 -66.50
CA LEU A 387 60.23 54.35 -67.50
C LEU A 387 61.26 55.31 -68.16
N SER A 388 62.50 54.89 -68.02
CA SER A 388 63.53 55.69 -68.57
C SER A 388 63.29 55.98 -70.07
N GLY A 389 63.16 57.20 -70.37
CA GLY A 389 62.93 57.58 -71.74
C GLY A 389 61.47 57.69 -72.16
N TRP A 390 60.53 57.48 -71.21
CA TRP A 390 59.13 57.52 -71.53
C TRP A 390 58.36 58.40 -70.57
N THR A 391 57.32 59.05 -71.02
CA THR A 391 56.38 59.80 -70.14
C THR A 391 55.01 59.35 -70.48
N VAL A 392 54.17 59.47 -69.49
CA VAL A 392 52.79 59.06 -69.67
C VAL A 392 52.07 60.01 -70.57
N LYS A 393 51.58 59.47 -71.64
CA LYS A 393 50.87 60.26 -72.60
C LYS A 393 49.44 60.52 -72.13
N THR A 394 48.85 59.50 -71.60
CA THR A 394 47.47 59.60 -71.14
C THR A 394 47.35 58.80 -69.88
N THR A 395 46.85 59.45 -68.82
CA THR A 395 46.48 58.73 -67.60
C THR A 395 45.14 58.07 -67.85
N PRO A 396 45.06 56.75 -67.67
CA PRO A 396 43.80 56.06 -67.96
C PRO A 396 42.70 56.48 -66.93
N ASN A 397 41.46 56.54 -67.38
CA ASN A 397 40.35 56.94 -66.52
C ASN A 397 40.19 56.02 -65.33
N ASN A 398 40.63 54.77 -65.48
CA ASN A 398 40.52 53.80 -64.43
C ASN A 398 41.83 53.60 -63.67
N ALA A 399 42.68 54.68 -63.66
CA ALA A 399 43.89 54.60 -62.85
C ALA A 399 43.61 54.42 -61.42
N THR A 400 42.45 54.86 -61.00
CA THR A 400 41.92 54.57 -59.64
C THR A 400 40.58 53.88 -59.82
N GLY A 401 40.21 53.06 -58.89
CA GLY A 401 38.94 52.34 -58.97
C GLY A 401 38.84 51.50 -57.78
N VAL A 402 37.96 50.45 -57.87
CA VAL A 402 37.85 49.46 -56.83
C VAL A 402 38.00 48.09 -57.47
N PHE A 403 38.52 47.16 -56.69
CA PHE A 403 38.59 45.77 -57.16
C PHE A 403 37.19 45.23 -57.32
N THR A 404 36.98 44.47 -58.35
CA THR A 404 35.71 43.83 -58.64
C THR A 404 35.97 42.34 -58.85
N ASN A 405 34.93 41.56 -59.09
CA ASN A 405 35.20 40.17 -59.42
C ASN A 405 35.51 39.96 -60.91
N SER A 406 35.63 41.00 -61.67
CA SER A 406 36.00 40.91 -63.07
C SER A 406 37.39 41.45 -63.24
N LYS A 407 38.19 40.77 -64.10
CA LYS A 407 39.51 41.24 -64.35
C LYS A 407 39.44 42.63 -64.94
N GLN A 408 40.33 43.49 -64.51
CA GLN A 408 40.43 44.84 -65.00
C GLN A 408 41.84 45.06 -65.46
N THR A 409 41.96 45.92 -66.45
CA THR A 409 43.29 46.30 -66.98
C THR A 409 43.37 47.82 -67.00
N VAL A 410 44.41 48.31 -66.38
CA VAL A 410 44.75 49.75 -66.43
C VAL A 410 45.90 49.85 -67.34
N THR A 411 45.73 50.61 -68.43
CA THR A 411 46.79 50.72 -69.43
C THR A 411 47.30 52.16 -69.51
N TYR A 412 48.53 52.32 -69.06
CA TYR A 412 49.18 53.58 -69.19
C TYR A 412 49.84 53.58 -70.60
N VAL A 413 49.38 54.52 -71.32
CA VAL A 413 49.99 54.69 -72.68
C VAL A 413 51.05 55.73 -72.56
N TYR A 414 52.19 55.35 -72.96
CA TYR A 414 53.33 56.25 -72.90
C TYR A 414 53.68 56.77 -74.30
N GLU A 415 54.08 57.90 -74.19
CA GLU A 415 54.81 58.39 -75.33
C GLU A 415 56.16 58.58 -74.70
N LYS A 416 57.08 58.51 -75.38
CA LYS A 416 58.35 58.52 -74.72
C LYS A 416 58.38 59.40 -73.52
N ALA A 417 58.62 58.71 -72.44
CA ALA A 417 58.85 59.10 -71.05
C ALA A 417 57.68 59.35 -70.07
N ASP A 418 57.46 58.67 -69.05
CA ASP A 418 56.99 58.88 -67.69
C ASP A 418 56.11 57.84 -66.96
N GLY A 419 55.95 57.56 -65.57
CA GLY A 419 54.99 56.75 -64.73
C GLY A 419 54.98 56.07 -63.34
N ALA A 420 53.99 55.52 -62.47
CA ALA A 420 53.85 54.85 -61.09
C ALA A 420 52.75 53.98 -60.36
N PRO A 421 52.51 53.17 -59.03
CA PRO A 421 51.70 52.04 -58.37
C PRO A 421 50.74 51.90 -57.09
N VAL A 422 50.07 50.66 -56.30
CA VAL A 422 48.80 50.30 -55.40
C VAL A 422 48.57 49.30 -54.22
N THR A 423 47.40 49.15 -53.24
CA THR A 423 47.07 48.29 -51.99
C THR A 423 45.68 47.85 -51.37
N VAL A 424 45.43 46.82 -50.37
CA VAL A 424 44.13 46.22 -49.67
C VAL A 424 44.00 45.69 -48.21
N LYS A 425 42.68 45.44 -47.46
CA LYS A 425 42.40 44.99 -45.99
C LYS A 425 41.17 44.21 -45.49
N TYR A 426 41.13 43.59 -44.24
CA TYR A 426 40.06 42.72 -43.59
C TYR A 426 39.74 42.74 -42.11
N VAL A 427 38.46 42.36 -41.56
CA VAL A 427 38.00 42.33 -40.10
C VAL A 427 36.81 41.45 -39.66
N ASP A 428 36.50 41.32 -38.32
CA ASP A 428 35.48 40.42 -37.76
C ASP A 428 34.10 40.96 -37.45
N ALA A 429 33.16 40.11 -36.89
CA ALA A 429 31.77 40.37 -36.66
C ALA A 429 31.35 41.48 -35.71
N ASP A 430 31.85 41.59 -34.63
CA ASP A 430 31.49 42.64 -33.71
C ASP A 430 32.50 43.74 -33.82
N GLY A 431 33.27 43.72 -34.91
CA GLY A 431 34.32 44.66 -35.03
C GLY A 431 35.61 44.18 -34.41
N ASN A 432 35.57 43.01 -33.85
CA ASN A 432 36.74 42.49 -33.19
C ASN A 432 37.44 41.58 -34.19
N GLU A 433 38.72 41.57 -34.19
CA GLU A 433 39.38 40.64 -35.08
C GLU A 433 39.27 39.24 -34.55
N LEU A 434 38.75 38.39 -35.35
CA LEU A 434 38.64 37.00 -34.97
C LEU A 434 39.84 36.28 -35.49
N ALA A 435 40.50 36.86 -36.43
CA ALA A 435 41.71 36.30 -37.00
C ALA A 435 42.47 37.45 -37.59
N THR A 436 43.72 37.27 -37.76
CA THR A 436 44.51 38.32 -38.38
C THR A 436 44.06 38.52 -39.82
N PRO A 437 43.93 39.71 -40.21
CA PRO A 437 43.55 40.04 -41.63
C PRO A 437 44.51 39.46 -42.58
N ASP A 438 44.03 38.98 -43.69
CA ASP A 438 44.91 38.50 -44.74
C ASP A 438 44.94 39.48 -45.90
N THR A 439 45.98 39.46 -46.56
CA THR A 439 46.02 40.21 -47.76
C THR A 439 45.51 39.30 -48.82
N LEU A 440 44.42 39.67 -49.34
CA LEU A 440 43.88 38.85 -50.24
C LEU A 440 44.22 38.90 -51.52
N ILE A 441 44.26 37.91 -52.07
CA ILE A 441 44.45 37.70 -53.32
C ILE A 441 43.27 37.13 -53.75
N VAL A 442 42.72 37.56 -54.36
CA VAL A 442 41.63 37.14 -54.82
C VAL A 442 41.27 36.02 -55.39
N ASN A 443 40.59 35.52 -55.03
CA ASN A 443 40.17 34.39 -55.55
C ASN A 443 38.89 34.17 -55.10
N THR A 444 38.02 34.75 -55.54
CA THR A 444 36.71 34.65 -55.04
C THR A 444 36.12 33.34 -55.21
N ALA A 445 36.65 32.52 -55.91
CA ALA A 445 36.00 31.28 -56.17
C ALA A 445 36.15 30.30 -55.04
N ASP A 446 37.13 30.44 -54.29
CA ASP A 446 37.36 29.45 -53.34
C ASP A 446 36.57 29.60 -52.12
N ALA A 447 36.06 30.69 -51.93
CA ALA A 447 35.45 30.87 -50.76
C ALA A 447 34.22 30.03 -50.60
N ALA A 448 33.78 29.60 -51.66
CA ALA A 448 32.53 28.92 -51.61
C ALA A 448 32.56 27.67 -50.83
N ASP A 449 33.65 27.10 -50.63
CA ASP A 449 33.61 25.87 -49.92
C ASP A 449 34.20 25.99 -48.58
N ALA A 450 34.12 27.09 -48.08
CA ALA A 450 34.72 27.27 -46.81
C ALA A 450 34.10 26.41 -45.79
N THR A 451 34.80 25.51 -45.35
CA THR A 451 34.40 24.74 -44.23
C THR A 451 34.72 25.56 -43.01
N PRO A 452 33.77 25.79 -42.21
CA PRO A 452 34.03 26.63 -41.06
C PRO A 452 35.13 26.12 -40.21
N LYS A 453 35.92 26.99 -39.73
CA LYS A 453 36.94 26.58 -38.90
C LYS A 453 36.53 26.72 -37.53
N ARG A 454 37.00 25.96 -36.67
CA ARG A 454 36.69 26.08 -35.30
C ARG A 454 37.50 27.16 -34.76
N LEU A 455 36.90 27.89 -33.93
CA LEU A 455 37.60 28.94 -33.28
C LEU A 455 37.59 28.67 -31.82
N SER A 456 38.73 28.67 -31.27
CA SER A 456 38.86 28.36 -29.88
C SER A 456 38.02 29.23 -28.97
N GLY A 457 37.47 28.63 -27.95
CA GLY A 457 36.69 29.39 -27.01
C GLY A 457 35.26 29.43 -27.42
N TRP A 458 35.01 28.98 -28.61
CA TRP A 458 33.68 28.99 -29.05
C TRP A 458 33.34 27.54 -29.10
N THR A 459 32.22 27.25 -28.79
CA THR A 459 31.97 25.92 -28.78
C THR A 459 31.55 25.50 -30.02
N VAL A 460 32.21 25.20 -30.65
CA VAL A 460 31.77 24.62 -31.78
C VAL A 460 31.99 23.34 -31.31
N ASN A 461 31.58 23.16 -30.43
CA ASN A 461 31.66 22.01 -29.96
C ASN A 461 31.96 21.09 -30.88
N THR A 462 31.97 21.39 -31.80
CA THR A 462 32.22 20.46 -32.62
C THR A 462 32.89 21.15 -33.59
N THR A 463 33.47 20.70 -34.06
CA THR A 463 34.09 21.05 -35.02
C THR A 463 33.20 21.44 -35.92
N PRO A 464 33.24 22.36 -36.23
CA PRO A 464 32.44 22.86 -37.06
C PRO A 464 32.59 22.30 -38.17
N ASN A 465 32.88 22.06 -38.20
CA ASN A 465 32.99 21.61 -38.99
C ASN A 465 32.17 21.75 -39.71
N ASN A 466 31.56 22.37 -39.43
CA ASN A 466 31.01 22.86 -40.18
C ASN A 466 31.59 22.41 -40.94
N ALA A 467 32.01 21.83 -40.28
CA ALA A 467 32.77 21.18 -40.83
C ALA A 467 32.46 20.97 -42.20
N THR A 468 31.43 20.75 -42.44
CA THR A 468 31.15 20.53 -43.67
C THR A 468 30.54 21.72 -44.10
N GLY A 469 30.74 22.61 -43.51
CA GLY A 469 30.10 23.73 -43.97
C GLY A 469 31.03 24.38 -44.85
N VAL A 470 30.62 25.36 -45.41
CA VAL A 470 31.40 26.08 -46.30
C VAL A 470 31.55 27.43 -45.74
N PHE A 471 32.57 27.97 -45.84
CA PHE A 471 32.73 29.24 -45.34
C PHE A 471 32.47 30.16 -46.39
N THR A 472 32.13 31.23 -46.08
CA THR A 472 31.81 32.15 -47.09
C THR A 472 32.93 33.09 -47.05
N ASN A 473 32.98 33.89 -47.88
CA ASN A 473 33.99 34.69 -47.96
C ASN A 473 33.76 35.93 -47.43
N SER A 474 33.97 36.35 -46.62
CA SER A 474 33.85 37.54 -46.20
C SER A 474 34.77 37.61 -45.20
N LYS A 475 35.11 38.45 -44.84
CA LYS A 475 35.89 38.66 -43.96
C LYS A 475 35.38 38.21 -42.81
N GLN A 476 35.89 37.47 -42.29
CA GLN A 476 35.49 37.11 -41.18
C GLN A 476 36.41 37.56 -40.30
N THR A 477 36.12 38.08 -39.24
CA THR A 477 37.10 38.56 -38.30
C THR A 477 36.97 37.86 -37.04
#